data_dfb21166d4ebaf81fc9f02569c7d323e
#
_entry.id   dfb21166d4ebaf81fc9f02569c7d323e
#
_cell.length_a   1.000
_cell.length_b   1.000
_cell.length_c   1.000
_cell.angle_alpha   90.00
_cell.angle_beta   90.00
_cell.angle_gamma   90.00
#
_symmetry.space_group_name_H-M   'P 1'
#
loop_
_entity.id
_entity.type
_entity.pdbx_description
1 polymer ?
#
loop_
_entity_poly.entity_id
_entity_poly.type
_entity_poly.pdbx_seq_one_letter_code
_entity_poly.pdbx_strand_id
1 'polypeptide(L)'
;MMLSLPLAGRPAMAATGRYALELIAGGPDGDGWLAGIRILLDPGWKTYWRMPGDAGIPPEFNFESSRGVGEVEVLYPLPRRMRDEGGETVGYADEVVFPVRFMATGEDARLSLTANLGICEDICIPVMAEAEIDVGAPASSSAETALIARWLAKVPARGEPVIRAWAEAPDLLAVSLADAASDIFVEGPDGAYFHVPRFSADGREARLKVSGLSETMQLRGASLRLTVALAEGGLEQTMTVG
;
A
#
# COMPACT_ATOMS: atom_id res chain seq x y z
N MET A 1 12.10 -46.94 -14.83
CA MET A 1 11.37 -46.13 -13.84
C MET A 1 12.03 -44.74 -13.84
N MET A 2 11.51 -43.85 -14.70
CA MET A 2 12.03 -42.48 -14.81
C MET A 2 11.40 -41.63 -13.69
N LEU A 3 12.23 -41.17 -12.77
CA LEU A 3 11.82 -40.14 -11.79
C LEU A 3 11.65 -38.84 -12.52
N SER A 4 10.41 -38.35 -12.70
CA SER A 4 10.13 -36.96 -13.03
C SER A 4 10.38 -36.13 -11.77
N LEU A 5 11.42 -35.29 -11.76
CA LEU A 5 11.54 -34.22 -10.79
C LEU A 5 10.44 -33.20 -11.10
N PRO A 6 9.70 -32.71 -10.07
CA PRO A 6 8.80 -31.60 -10.27
C PRO A 6 9.63 -30.34 -10.63
N LEU A 7 9.29 -29.71 -11.76
CA LEU A 7 9.79 -28.36 -12.04
C LEU A 7 9.26 -27.45 -10.92
N ALA A 8 10.16 -26.94 -10.10
CA ALA A 8 9.86 -25.83 -9.20
C ALA A 8 9.33 -24.68 -10.05
N GLY A 9 8.08 -24.26 -9.80
CA GLY A 9 7.46 -23.15 -10.50
C GLY A 9 8.33 -21.89 -10.38
N ARG A 10 8.81 -21.39 -11.51
CA ARG A 10 9.51 -20.10 -11.55
C ARG A 10 8.46 -19.04 -11.27
N PRO A 11 8.71 -18.04 -10.37
CA PRO A 11 7.83 -16.91 -10.22
C PRO A 11 7.60 -16.28 -11.60
N ALA A 12 6.33 -16.06 -11.96
CA ALA A 12 6.02 -15.32 -13.18
C ALA A 12 6.49 -13.88 -12.96
N MET A 13 7.40 -13.43 -13.81
CA MET A 13 7.94 -12.08 -13.81
C MET A 13 7.35 -11.32 -15.00
N ALA A 14 6.65 -10.22 -14.74
CA ALA A 14 6.44 -9.19 -15.75
C ALA A 14 7.57 -8.16 -15.62
N ALA A 15 8.43 -8.05 -16.62
CA ALA A 15 9.54 -7.10 -16.63
C ALA A 15 9.58 -6.35 -17.96
N THR A 16 9.70 -5.03 -17.94
CA THR A 16 9.80 -4.18 -19.16
C THR A 16 11.05 -3.31 -19.20
N GLY A 17 12.05 -3.51 -18.35
CA GLY A 17 13.26 -2.67 -18.29
C GLY A 17 13.07 -1.35 -17.52
N ARG A 18 11.91 -1.13 -16.89
CA ARG A 18 11.63 0.03 -16.02
C ARG A 18 11.08 -0.42 -14.66
N TYR A 19 10.47 -1.58 -14.63
CA TYR A 19 9.99 -2.26 -13.43
C TYR A 19 10.00 -3.77 -13.63
N ALA A 20 10.03 -4.48 -12.53
CA ALA A 20 9.70 -5.90 -12.46
C ALA A 20 8.65 -6.11 -11.37
N LEU A 21 7.62 -6.93 -11.65
CA LEU A 21 6.64 -7.38 -10.68
C LEU A 21 6.79 -8.88 -10.48
N GLU A 22 6.85 -9.29 -9.23
CA GLU A 22 6.94 -10.68 -8.81
C GLU A 22 5.88 -10.94 -7.73
N LEU A 23 5.24 -12.11 -7.80
CA LEU A 23 4.46 -12.64 -6.68
C LEU A 23 5.33 -13.66 -5.96
N ILE A 24 5.68 -13.39 -4.70
CA ILE A 24 6.58 -14.21 -3.90
C ILE A 24 5.82 -14.89 -2.75
N ALA A 25 6.16 -16.16 -2.45
CA ALA A 25 5.51 -16.90 -1.39
C ALA A 25 6.17 -16.65 -0.03
N GLY A 26 5.39 -16.36 1.00
CA GLY A 26 5.85 -16.16 2.38
C GLY A 26 5.67 -17.37 3.28
N GLY A 27 4.77 -18.28 2.91
CA GLY A 27 4.45 -19.47 3.70
C GLY A 27 3.22 -19.29 4.62
N PRO A 28 3.00 -20.24 5.55
CA PRO A 28 1.91 -20.17 6.52
C PRO A 28 1.99 -18.94 7.44
N ASP A 29 0.83 -18.30 7.74
CA ASP A 29 0.69 -17.18 8.66
C ASP A 29 -0.59 -17.37 9.51
N GLY A 30 -0.42 -17.91 10.73
CA GLY A 30 -1.55 -18.32 11.55
C GLY A 30 -2.37 -19.42 10.88
N ASP A 31 -3.67 -19.17 10.74
CA ASP A 31 -4.62 -20.10 10.05
C ASP A 31 -4.64 -19.89 8.52
N GLY A 32 -3.88 -18.92 8.01
CA GLY A 32 -3.82 -18.56 6.60
C GLY A 32 -2.44 -18.64 6.01
N TRP A 33 -2.24 -17.90 4.94
CA TRP A 33 -1.01 -17.83 4.17
C TRP A 33 -0.57 -16.38 3.96
N LEU A 34 0.74 -16.21 3.84
CA LEU A 34 1.37 -14.95 3.51
C LEU A 34 2.06 -15.06 2.15
N ALA A 35 1.88 -14.05 1.33
CA ALA A 35 2.60 -13.82 0.09
C ALA A 35 3.06 -12.35 0.02
N GLY A 36 3.77 -11.98 -1.03
CA GLY A 36 4.16 -10.60 -1.27
C GLY A 36 4.10 -10.25 -2.75
N ILE A 37 3.49 -9.10 -3.07
CA ILE A 37 3.60 -8.48 -4.38
C ILE A 37 4.85 -7.61 -4.33
N ARG A 38 5.91 -8.07 -4.97
CA ARG A 38 7.19 -7.35 -5.04
C ARG A 38 7.25 -6.54 -6.32
N ILE A 39 7.50 -5.25 -6.21
CA ILE A 39 7.71 -4.35 -7.33
C ILE A 39 9.11 -3.77 -7.18
N LEU A 40 9.96 -4.04 -8.16
CA LEU A 40 11.28 -3.43 -8.32
C LEU A 40 11.17 -2.34 -9.38
N LEU A 41 11.74 -1.18 -9.11
CA LEU A 41 11.71 -0.02 -9.98
C LEU A 41 13.13 0.39 -10.33
N ASP A 42 13.36 0.76 -11.58
CA ASP A 42 14.64 1.34 -11.99
C ASP A 42 14.90 2.67 -11.25
N PRO A 43 16.14 3.10 -11.08
CA PRO A 43 16.48 4.38 -10.46
C PRO A 43 15.72 5.55 -11.10
N GLY A 44 15.10 6.39 -10.27
CA GLY A 44 14.26 7.51 -10.69
C GLY A 44 12.78 7.16 -10.86
N TRP A 45 12.44 5.88 -11.04
CA TRP A 45 11.06 5.43 -11.19
C TRP A 45 10.37 5.26 -9.84
N LYS A 46 9.05 5.52 -9.81
CA LYS A 46 8.17 5.39 -8.64
C LYS A 46 6.88 4.68 -9.00
N THR A 47 6.24 4.12 -7.99
CA THR A 47 4.84 3.65 -8.02
C THR A 47 4.09 4.24 -6.83
N TYR A 48 2.79 4.02 -6.78
CA TYR A 48 1.90 4.79 -5.93
C TYR A 48 1.33 3.99 -4.76
N TRP A 49 0.98 4.72 -3.72
CA TRP A 49 0.16 4.23 -2.64
C TRP A 49 -1.32 4.25 -3.05
N ARG A 50 -2.20 3.65 -2.24
CA ARG A 50 -3.66 3.61 -2.50
C ARG A 50 -4.33 4.99 -2.60
N MET A 51 -3.71 6.02 -2.02
CA MET A 51 -4.04 7.44 -2.23
C MET A 51 -2.81 8.14 -2.82
N PRO A 52 -2.71 8.23 -4.14
CA PRO A 52 -1.46 8.54 -4.82
C PRO A 52 -1.08 10.03 -4.82
N GLY A 53 -1.98 10.91 -4.39
CA GLY A 53 -1.85 12.35 -4.53
C GLY A 53 -2.55 12.92 -5.76
N ASP A 54 -2.21 14.15 -6.15
CA ASP A 54 -2.91 14.91 -7.19
C ASP A 54 -2.85 14.25 -8.59
N ALA A 55 -1.76 13.58 -8.92
CA ALA A 55 -1.47 13.14 -10.29
C ALA A 55 -1.09 11.64 -10.39
N GLY A 56 -1.25 10.87 -9.33
CA GLY A 56 -0.87 9.46 -9.32
C GLY A 56 -1.96 8.53 -9.82
N ILE A 57 -1.57 7.33 -10.21
CA ILE A 57 -2.47 6.23 -10.57
C ILE A 57 -2.39 5.19 -9.44
N PRO A 58 -3.45 5.02 -8.62
CA PRO A 58 -3.42 4.06 -7.51
C PRO A 58 -3.26 2.64 -8.06
N PRO A 59 -2.55 1.74 -7.33
CA PRO A 59 -2.47 0.35 -7.71
C PRO A 59 -3.80 -0.36 -7.47
N GLU A 60 -4.19 -1.18 -8.45
CA GLU A 60 -5.32 -2.10 -8.35
C GLU A 60 -4.79 -3.54 -8.41
N PHE A 61 -5.13 -4.36 -7.43
CA PHE A 61 -4.74 -5.75 -7.34
C PHE A 61 -5.98 -6.64 -7.39
N ASN A 62 -6.10 -7.47 -8.42
CA ASN A 62 -7.21 -8.40 -8.61
C ASN A 62 -6.71 -9.84 -8.47
N PHE A 63 -7.44 -10.63 -7.66
CA PHE A 63 -7.15 -12.04 -7.38
C PHE A 63 -8.29 -12.98 -7.78
N GLU A 64 -9.26 -12.51 -8.55
CA GLU A 64 -10.45 -13.30 -8.93
C GLU A 64 -10.11 -14.58 -9.71
N SER A 65 -8.98 -14.59 -10.42
CA SER A 65 -8.51 -15.77 -11.17
C SER A 65 -7.85 -16.83 -10.29
N SER A 66 -7.71 -16.59 -8.99
CA SER A 66 -7.13 -17.55 -8.04
C SER A 66 -8.01 -18.79 -7.90
N ARG A 67 -7.38 -19.90 -7.54
CA ARG A 67 -8.06 -21.20 -7.34
C ARG A 67 -7.83 -21.71 -5.93
N GLY A 68 -8.90 -22.13 -5.24
CA GLY A 68 -8.80 -22.61 -3.86
C GLY A 68 -8.27 -21.55 -2.89
N VAL A 69 -8.52 -20.28 -3.20
CA VAL A 69 -8.15 -19.12 -2.39
C VAL A 69 -9.44 -18.41 -1.98
N GLY A 70 -9.55 -18.11 -0.69
CA GLY A 70 -10.66 -17.34 -0.12
C GLY A 70 -10.39 -15.85 -0.08
N GLU A 71 -10.75 -15.22 1.03
CA GLU A 71 -10.51 -13.78 1.24
C GLU A 71 -9.03 -13.43 1.09
N VAL A 72 -8.75 -12.35 0.34
CA VAL A 72 -7.40 -11.84 0.11
C VAL A 72 -7.32 -10.41 0.62
N GLU A 73 -6.37 -10.14 1.50
CA GLU A 73 -6.08 -8.82 2.03
C GLU A 73 -4.70 -8.36 1.57
N VAL A 74 -4.63 -7.23 0.85
CA VAL A 74 -3.37 -6.58 0.50
C VAL A 74 -3.03 -5.52 1.53
N LEU A 75 -1.87 -5.64 2.14
CA LEU A 75 -1.38 -4.74 3.17
C LEU A 75 -0.43 -3.70 2.55
N TYR A 76 -0.67 -2.43 2.86
CA TYR A 76 0.10 -1.33 2.31
C TYR A 76 1.14 -0.85 3.32
N PRO A 77 2.45 -0.99 3.04
CA PRO A 77 3.49 -0.40 3.86
C PRO A 77 3.32 1.12 3.97
N LEU A 78 3.88 1.71 5.01
CA LEU A 78 3.89 3.16 5.18
C LEU A 78 4.54 3.81 3.97
N PRO A 79 3.84 4.72 3.24
CA PRO A 79 4.35 5.35 2.05
C PRO A 79 5.27 6.52 2.38
N ARG A 80 5.85 7.11 1.34
CA ARG A 80 6.54 8.40 1.44
C ARG A 80 5.95 9.42 0.48
N ARG A 81 6.04 10.71 0.82
CA ARG A 81 5.79 11.80 -0.11
C ARG A 81 6.99 11.98 -1.01
N MET A 82 6.72 12.17 -2.28
CA MET A 82 7.71 12.43 -3.32
C MET A 82 7.26 13.68 -4.07
N ARG A 83 8.20 14.57 -4.34
CA ARG A 83 7.93 15.81 -5.07
C ARG A 83 8.85 15.87 -6.30
N ASP A 84 8.26 16.11 -7.44
CA ASP A 84 8.92 16.33 -8.71
C ASP A 84 8.24 17.47 -9.49
N GLU A 85 8.60 17.67 -10.74
CA GLU A 85 8.02 18.69 -11.62
C GLU A 85 6.52 18.47 -11.87
N GLY A 86 6.03 17.24 -11.80
CA GLY A 86 4.61 16.88 -11.94
C GLY A 86 3.75 17.13 -10.71
N GLY A 87 4.36 17.52 -9.57
CA GLY A 87 3.67 17.83 -8.34
C GLY A 87 4.06 16.92 -7.18
N GLU A 88 3.14 16.79 -6.21
CA GLU A 88 3.33 15.95 -5.04
C GLU A 88 2.59 14.62 -5.20
N THR A 89 3.31 13.54 -4.95
CA THR A 89 2.77 12.19 -5.02
C THR A 89 3.10 11.40 -3.76
N VAL A 90 2.28 10.39 -3.45
CA VAL A 90 2.43 9.50 -2.31
C VAL A 90 2.62 8.08 -2.82
N GLY A 91 3.72 7.45 -2.44
CA GLY A 91 4.03 6.10 -2.94
C GLY A 91 5.41 5.59 -2.55
N TYR A 92 6.02 4.86 -3.46
CA TYR A 92 7.25 4.10 -3.24
C TYR A 92 8.21 4.27 -4.42
N ALA A 93 9.51 4.23 -4.16
CA ALA A 93 10.55 4.18 -5.17
C ALA A 93 11.53 3.05 -4.85
N ASP A 94 12.31 2.66 -5.84
CA ASP A 94 13.30 1.60 -5.80
C ASP A 94 12.67 0.20 -5.63
N GLU A 95 12.17 -0.14 -4.47
CA GLU A 95 11.53 -1.42 -4.17
C GLU A 95 10.34 -1.20 -3.22
N VAL A 96 9.26 -1.93 -3.46
CA VAL A 96 8.19 -2.15 -2.49
C VAL A 96 7.72 -3.59 -2.53
N VAL A 97 7.37 -4.14 -1.37
CA VAL A 97 6.63 -5.38 -1.28
C VAL A 97 5.33 -5.09 -0.52
N PHE A 98 4.20 -5.36 -1.16
CA PHE A 98 2.90 -5.36 -0.50
C PHE A 98 2.66 -6.76 0.06
N PRO A 99 2.66 -6.95 1.40
CA PRO A 99 2.30 -8.24 1.97
C PRO A 99 0.85 -8.56 1.65
N VAL A 100 0.57 -9.82 1.35
CA VAL A 100 -0.76 -10.33 1.00
C VAL A 100 -1.11 -11.46 1.95
N ARG A 101 -2.17 -11.30 2.73
CA ARG A 101 -2.76 -12.36 3.56
C ARG A 101 -3.93 -12.96 2.86
N PHE A 102 -4.06 -14.28 2.91
CA PHE A 102 -5.17 -14.97 2.29
C PHE A 102 -5.43 -16.33 2.95
N MET A 103 -6.66 -16.83 2.77
CA MET A 103 -7.03 -18.17 3.15
C MET A 103 -6.86 -19.09 1.94
N ALA A 104 -6.30 -20.28 2.13
CA ALA A 104 -6.21 -21.29 1.08
C ALA A 104 -6.96 -22.56 1.49
N THR A 105 -7.70 -23.14 0.55
CA THR A 105 -8.48 -24.36 0.72
C THR A 105 -8.08 -25.39 -0.33
N GLY A 106 -7.61 -26.54 0.13
CA GLY A 106 -7.19 -27.64 -0.74
C GLY A 106 -5.71 -27.64 -1.10
N GLU A 107 -5.24 -28.78 -1.62
CA GLU A 107 -3.82 -29.03 -1.91
C GLU A 107 -3.35 -28.37 -3.21
N ASP A 108 -4.28 -28.04 -4.12
CA ASP A 108 -4.01 -27.43 -5.43
C ASP A 108 -4.33 -25.92 -5.44
N ALA A 109 -4.26 -25.24 -4.30
CA ALA A 109 -4.54 -23.83 -4.22
C ALA A 109 -3.47 -23.02 -4.98
N ARG A 110 -3.93 -22.02 -5.76
CA ARG A 110 -3.08 -21.13 -6.56
C ARG A 110 -3.53 -19.69 -6.38
N LEU A 111 -2.62 -18.83 -5.99
CA LEU A 111 -2.83 -17.39 -5.95
C LEU A 111 -2.43 -16.78 -7.29
N SER A 112 -3.38 -16.18 -8.00
CA SER A 112 -3.19 -15.54 -9.30
C SER A 112 -3.52 -14.05 -9.18
N LEU A 113 -2.59 -13.19 -9.58
CA LEU A 113 -2.68 -11.74 -9.50
C LEU A 113 -2.75 -11.14 -10.90
N THR A 114 -3.71 -10.23 -11.12
CA THR A 114 -3.66 -9.21 -12.18
C THR A 114 -3.51 -7.86 -11.49
N ALA A 115 -2.41 -7.14 -11.78
CA ALA A 115 -2.10 -5.84 -11.21
C ALA A 115 -2.17 -4.75 -12.26
N ASN A 116 -2.94 -3.68 -12.00
CA ASN A 116 -2.90 -2.43 -12.76
C ASN A 116 -2.14 -1.40 -11.91
N LEU A 117 -1.07 -0.84 -12.45
CA LEU A 117 -0.16 0.04 -11.75
C LEU A 117 0.09 1.32 -12.52
N GLY A 118 0.27 2.42 -11.82
CA GLY A 118 0.98 3.57 -12.35
C GLY A 118 2.47 3.46 -12.04
N ILE A 119 3.33 3.58 -13.03
CA ILE A 119 4.77 3.77 -12.84
C ILE A 119 5.19 5.09 -13.47
N CYS A 120 6.00 5.86 -12.80
CA CYS A 120 6.37 7.21 -13.23
C CYS A 120 7.84 7.48 -12.99
N GLU A 121 8.42 8.18 -13.93
CA GLU A 121 9.61 9.01 -13.77
C GLU A 121 9.16 10.45 -14.03
N ASP A 122 9.31 10.98 -15.25
CA ASP A 122 8.75 12.26 -15.69
C ASP A 122 7.33 12.13 -16.22
N ILE A 123 7.00 10.98 -16.79
CA ILE A 123 5.69 10.66 -17.35
C ILE A 123 5.12 9.41 -16.67
N CYS A 124 3.85 9.48 -16.28
CA CYS A 124 3.13 8.35 -15.72
C CYS A 124 2.65 7.39 -16.81
N ILE A 125 3.01 6.12 -16.68
CA ILE A 125 2.65 5.05 -17.61
C ILE A 125 1.76 4.06 -16.86
N PRO A 126 0.50 3.86 -17.29
CA PRO A 126 -0.29 2.75 -16.79
C PRO A 126 0.29 1.43 -17.33
N VAL A 127 0.48 0.46 -16.45
CA VAL A 127 0.99 -0.87 -16.79
C VAL A 127 0.10 -1.93 -16.18
N MET A 128 -0.05 -3.04 -16.91
CA MET A 128 -0.71 -4.24 -16.43
C MET A 128 0.30 -5.37 -16.33
N ALA A 129 0.26 -6.10 -15.23
CA ALA A 129 1.15 -7.24 -14.99
C ALA A 129 0.36 -8.40 -14.38
N GLU A 130 0.76 -9.62 -14.74
CA GLU A 130 0.18 -10.85 -14.21
C GLU A 130 1.26 -11.68 -13.55
N ALA A 131 0.94 -12.32 -12.43
CA ALA A 131 1.82 -13.23 -11.73
C ALA A 131 1.01 -14.29 -10.99
N GLU A 132 1.60 -15.47 -10.79
CA GLU A 132 0.94 -16.54 -10.04
C GLU A 132 1.95 -17.36 -9.21
N ILE A 133 1.46 -17.92 -8.10
CA ILE A 133 2.20 -18.87 -7.28
C ILE A 133 1.29 -20.02 -6.84
N ASP A 134 1.85 -21.23 -6.80
CA ASP A 134 1.19 -22.36 -6.17
C ASP A 134 1.32 -22.25 -4.64
N VAL A 135 0.18 -22.38 -3.94
CA VAL A 135 0.13 -22.33 -2.48
C VAL A 135 0.54 -23.71 -1.94
N GLY A 136 1.47 -23.73 -0.97
CA GLY A 136 1.98 -24.99 -0.43
C GLY A 136 3.09 -25.65 -1.25
N ALA A 137 3.53 -25.04 -2.37
CA ALA A 137 4.78 -25.42 -3.00
C ALA A 137 5.93 -25.34 -1.96
N PRO A 138 6.97 -26.21 -2.09
CA PRO A 138 8.08 -26.20 -1.14
C PRO A 138 8.61 -24.76 -1.03
N ALA A 139 8.64 -24.29 0.20
CA ALA A 139 8.78 -22.91 0.64
C ALA A 139 9.62 -22.05 -0.30
N SER A 140 9.08 -20.86 -0.58
CA SER A 140 9.86 -19.64 -0.77
C SER A 140 11.23 -19.74 -0.11
N SER A 141 12.25 -19.24 -0.78
CA SER A 141 13.57 -19.15 -0.17
C SER A 141 13.46 -18.42 1.18
N SER A 142 14.28 -18.77 2.14
CA SER A 142 14.34 -18.04 3.43
C SER A 142 14.55 -16.54 3.23
N ALA A 143 15.12 -16.14 2.10
CA ALA A 143 15.30 -14.75 1.71
C ALA A 143 13.98 -14.05 1.35
N GLU A 144 13.07 -14.71 0.65
CA GLU A 144 11.75 -14.14 0.30
C GLU A 144 10.86 -13.99 1.53
N THR A 145 10.83 -15.01 2.39
CA THR A 145 10.12 -14.93 3.67
C THR A 145 10.65 -13.77 4.53
N ALA A 146 11.97 -13.62 4.63
CA ALA A 146 12.59 -12.52 5.38
C ALA A 146 12.30 -11.16 4.72
N LEU A 147 12.24 -11.10 3.40
CA LEU A 147 11.88 -9.89 2.66
C LEU A 147 10.44 -9.47 2.96
N ILE A 148 9.48 -10.38 2.87
CA ILE A 148 8.07 -10.12 3.18
C ILE A 148 7.93 -9.67 4.65
N ALA A 149 8.57 -10.36 5.60
CA ALA A 149 8.53 -10.00 7.02
C ALA A 149 9.06 -8.58 7.28
N ARG A 150 10.14 -8.18 6.61
CA ARG A 150 10.70 -6.82 6.68
C ARG A 150 9.72 -5.76 6.18
N TRP A 151 8.94 -6.05 5.13
CA TRP A 151 7.95 -5.13 4.60
C TRP A 151 6.65 -5.16 5.40
N LEU A 152 6.26 -6.31 5.93
CA LEU A 152 5.14 -6.43 6.87
C LEU A 152 5.35 -5.58 8.13
N ALA A 153 6.59 -5.50 8.64
CA ALA A 153 6.94 -4.63 9.75
C ALA A 153 6.81 -3.12 9.44
N LYS A 154 6.72 -2.74 8.16
CA LYS A 154 6.47 -1.36 7.72
C LYS A 154 4.99 -1.04 7.50
N VAL A 155 4.10 -2.03 7.59
CA VAL A 155 2.66 -1.81 7.49
C VAL A 155 2.19 -1.09 8.75
N PRO A 156 1.47 0.04 8.65
CA PRO A 156 0.95 0.74 9.81
C PRO A 156 0.06 -0.18 10.65
N ALA A 157 0.34 -0.26 11.95
CA ALA A 157 -0.50 -1.00 12.86
C ALA A 157 -1.80 -0.24 13.14
N ARG A 158 -2.88 -0.96 13.46
CA ARG A 158 -4.10 -0.31 13.97
C ARG A 158 -3.82 0.30 15.34
N GLY A 159 -4.25 1.55 15.55
CA GLY A 159 -4.02 2.26 16.79
C GLY A 159 -4.82 3.55 16.85
N GLU A 160 -4.61 4.36 17.86
CA GLU A 160 -5.31 5.63 18.09
C GLU A 160 -4.30 6.80 18.22
N PRO A 161 -3.51 7.09 17.18
CA PRO A 161 -2.54 8.17 17.22
C PRO A 161 -3.20 9.56 17.20
N VAL A 162 -4.45 9.65 16.71
CA VAL A 162 -5.19 10.91 16.58
C VAL A 162 -6.15 11.06 17.77
N ILE A 163 -5.92 12.08 18.58
CA ILE A 163 -6.80 12.44 19.70
C ILE A 163 -8.08 13.09 19.17
N ARG A 164 -7.92 13.99 18.18
CA ARG A 164 -9.03 14.76 17.60
C ARG A 164 -8.73 15.16 16.17
N ALA A 165 -9.76 15.11 15.32
CA ALA A 165 -9.77 15.74 14.00
C ALA A 165 -11.00 16.63 13.87
N TRP A 166 -10.82 17.86 13.34
CA TRP A 166 -11.93 18.82 13.19
C TRP A 166 -11.72 19.67 11.93
N ALA A 167 -12.84 20.13 11.38
CA ALA A 167 -12.82 21.12 10.31
C ALA A 167 -12.58 22.52 10.92
N GLU A 168 -11.35 23.04 10.79
CA GLU A 168 -11.00 24.40 11.23
C GLU A 168 -11.57 25.45 10.25
N ALA A 169 -11.65 25.09 8.95
CA ALA A 169 -12.33 25.82 7.90
C ALA A 169 -12.93 24.82 6.89
N PRO A 170 -13.76 25.24 5.94
CA PRO A 170 -14.36 24.36 4.95
C PRO A 170 -13.35 23.49 4.17
N ASP A 171 -12.15 24.00 3.94
CA ASP A 171 -11.05 23.37 3.20
C ASP A 171 -9.80 23.12 4.07
N LEU A 172 -9.95 23.11 5.39
CA LEU A 172 -8.84 22.97 6.32
C LEU A 172 -9.16 21.95 7.42
N LEU A 173 -8.50 20.80 7.36
CA LEU A 173 -8.53 19.79 8.40
C LEU A 173 -7.45 20.10 9.44
N ALA A 174 -7.82 20.14 10.70
CA ALA A 174 -6.90 20.19 11.83
C ALA A 174 -6.93 18.86 12.59
N VAL A 175 -5.75 18.40 13.03
CA VAL A 175 -5.54 17.12 13.71
C VAL A 175 -4.68 17.35 14.93
N SER A 176 -5.08 16.79 16.07
CA SER A 176 -4.28 16.72 17.30
C SER A 176 -3.85 15.27 17.54
N LEU A 177 -2.59 15.07 17.87
CA LEU A 177 -1.93 13.77 17.95
C LEU A 177 -1.47 13.44 19.37
N ALA A 178 -1.45 12.17 19.71
CA ALA A 178 -0.92 11.67 20.97
C ALA A 178 0.60 11.84 21.06
N ASP A 179 1.30 11.58 19.94
CA ASP A 179 2.75 11.70 19.81
C ASP A 179 3.14 12.56 18.60
N ALA A 180 4.39 13.03 18.60
CA ALA A 180 4.93 13.80 17.48
C ALA A 180 4.99 12.92 16.22
N ALA A 181 4.46 13.44 15.12
CA ALA A 181 4.45 12.77 13.83
C ALA A 181 5.37 13.47 12.82
N SER A 182 5.86 12.69 11.86
CA SER A 182 6.66 13.19 10.74
C SER A 182 5.82 13.41 9.48
N ASP A 183 4.71 12.67 9.31
CA ASP A 183 3.74 12.83 8.22
C ASP A 183 2.36 12.29 8.61
N ILE A 184 1.33 12.71 7.88
CA ILE A 184 -0.05 12.20 7.98
C ILE A 184 -0.57 12.03 6.56
N PHE A 185 -1.02 10.82 6.26
CA PHE A 185 -1.70 10.48 5.01
C PHE A 185 -3.18 10.27 5.33
N VAL A 186 -4.05 10.91 4.58
CA VAL A 186 -5.49 10.91 4.86
C VAL A 186 -6.26 10.38 3.66
N GLU A 187 -7.11 9.41 3.92
CA GLU A 187 -8.11 8.90 3.00
C GLU A 187 -9.47 9.40 3.46
N GLY A 188 -10.19 10.04 2.57
CA GLY A 188 -11.47 10.68 2.86
C GLY A 188 -12.51 10.38 1.80
N PRO A 189 -13.55 11.20 1.72
CA PRO A 189 -14.58 11.09 0.70
C PRO A 189 -14.00 11.17 -0.72
N ASP A 190 -14.67 10.53 -1.69
CA ASP A 190 -14.24 10.48 -3.07
C ASP A 190 -13.97 11.87 -3.66
N GLY A 191 -12.81 12.03 -4.29
CA GLY A 191 -12.35 13.27 -4.88
C GLY A 191 -11.67 14.25 -3.91
N ALA A 192 -11.74 14.03 -2.60
CA ALA A 192 -11.02 14.85 -1.63
C ALA A 192 -9.51 14.54 -1.65
N TYR A 193 -8.70 15.57 -1.78
CA TYR A 193 -7.25 15.48 -1.68
C TYR A 193 -6.73 16.28 -0.49
N PHE A 194 -5.96 15.62 0.37
CA PHE A 194 -5.35 16.20 1.56
C PHE A 194 -3.88 16.51 1.30
N HIS A 195 -3.57 17.80 1.26
CA HIS A 195 -2.20 18.29 0.99
C HIS A 195 -1.24 18.00 2.14
N VAL A 196 0.04 18.31 1.93
CA VAL A 196 1.10 18.17 2.95
C VAL A 196 0.68 18.78 4.27
N PRO A 197 0.79 18.04 5.39
CA PRO A 197 0.51 18.59 6.70
C PRO A 197 1.52 19.67 7.08
N ARG A 198 1.00 20.74 7.71
CA ARG A 198 1.82 21.74 8.41
C ARG A 198 1.77 21.44 9.88
N PHE A 199 2.89 21.01 10.44
CA PHE A 199 2.99 20.66 11.85
C PHE A 199 3.28 21.87 12.75
N SER A 200 2.81 21.79 14.02
CA SER A 200 3.30 22.61 15.13
C SER A 200 4.77 22.29 15.42
N ALA A 201 5.42 23.15 16.20
CA ALA A 201 6.83 22.99 16.54
C ALA A 201 7.14 21.69 17.33
N ASP A 202 6.18 21.17 18.08
CA ASP A 202 6.28 19.93 18.82
C ASP A 202 5.82 18.69 18.04
N GLY A 203 5.34 18.87 16.79
CA GLY A 203 4.88 17.79 15.91
C GLY A 203 3.55 17.15 16.32
N ARG A 204 2.84 17.71 17.31
CA ARG A 204 1.60 17.13 17.88
C ARG A 204 0.31 17.74 17.35
N GLU A 205 0.39 18.80 16.58
CA GLU A 205 -0.73 19.34 15.83
C GLU A 205 -0.37 19.44 14.36
N ALA A 206 -1.33 19.15 13.48
CA ALA A 206 -1.17 19.29 12.05
C ALA A 206 -2.38 19.98 11.41
N ARG A 207 -2.13 20.73 10.36
CA ARG A 207 -3.15 21.33 9.51
C ARG A 207 -2.92 20.88 8.07
N LEU A 208 -3.96 20.33 7.46
CA LEU A 208 -3.95 19.85 6.08
C LEU A 208 -4.98 20.66 5.29
N LYS A 209 -4.51 21.33 4.24
CA LYS A 209 -5.41 21.91 3.25
C LYS A 209 -6.09 20.78 2.49
N VAL A 210 -7.36 20.95 2.15
CA VAL A 210 -8.14 19.97 1.39
C VAL A 210 -8.63 20.60 0.10
N SER A 211 -8.51 19.88 -1.01
CA SER A 211 -9.04 20.26 -2.31
C SER A 211 -9.92 19.14 -2.89
N GLY A 212 -10.64 19.42 -3.96
CA GLY A 212 -11.52 18.45 -4.61
C GLY A 212 -12.84 18.16 -3.86
N LEU A 213 -13.14 18.89 -2.79
CA LEU A 213 -14.44 18.81 -2.13
C LEU A 213 -15.52 19.39 -3.04
N SER A 214 -16.60 18.66 -3.27
CA SER A 214 -17.78 19.17 -3.97
C SER A 214 -18.57 20.15 -3.06
N GLU A 215 -19.45 20.97 -3.66
CA GLU A 215 -20.29 21.92 -2.89
C GLU A 215 -21.18 21.24 -1.84
N THR A 216 -21.50 19.97 -2.03
CA THR A 216 -22.32 19.15 -1.11
C THR A 216 -21.50 18.36 -0.08
N MET A 217 -20.18 18.30 -0.26
CA MET A 217 -19.27 17.54 0.58
C MET A 217 -18.67 18.43 1.65
N GLN A 218 -18.81 18.06 2.91
CA GLN A 218 -18.25 18.79 4.05
C GLN A 218 -17.25 17.91 4.78
N LEU A 219 -16.17 18.50 5.26
CA LEU A 219 -15.23 17.81 6.14
C LEU A 219 -15.88 17.40 7.46
N ARG A 220 -16.70 18.29 8.03
CA ARG A 220 -17.42 17.99 9.29
C ARG A 220 -18.36 16.81 9.09
N GLY A 221 -18.24 15.80 9.96
CA GLY A 221 -19.01 14.56 9.90
C GLY A 221 -18.47 13.54 8.90
N ALA A 222 -17.44 13.88 8.10
CA ALA A 222 -16.80 12.91 7.21
C ALA A 222 -16.04 11.84 8.01
N SER A 223 -16.12 10.58 7.54
CA SER A 223 -15.26 9.50 8.03
C SER A 223 -13.93 9.56 7.30
N LEU A 224 -12.84 9.64 8.05
CA LEU A 224 -11.48 9.66 7.51
C LEU A 224 -10.70 8.48 8.05
N ARG A 225 -9.85 7.90 7.19
CA ARG A 225 -8.79 6.99 7.60
C ARG A 225 -7.47 7.77 7.58
N LEU A 226 -6.81 7.85 8.73
CA LEU A 226 -5.57 8.57 8.91
C LEU A 226 -4.44 7.56 9.16
N THR A 227 -3.42 7.61 8.31
CA THR A 227 -2.15 6.90 8.50
C THR A 227 -1.12 7.90 8.99
N VAL A 228 -0.69 7.76 10.24
CA VAL A 228 0.24 8.67 10.92
C VAL A 228 1.61 8.04 10.94
N ALA A 229 2.60 8.73 10.34
CA ALA A 229 4.00 8.33 10.37
C ALA A 229 4.65 8.84 11.66
N LEU A 230 5.13 7.93 12.48
CA LEU A 230 5.83 8.20 13.74
C LEU A 230 7.35 7.97 13.58
N ALA A 231 8.11 8.25 14.63
CA ALA A 231 9.56 7.98 14.64
C ALA A 231 9.90 6.50 14.39
N GLU A 232 9.05 5.60 14.88
CA GLU A 232 9.17 4.16 14.67
C GLU A 232 7.88 3.62 14.04
N GLY A 233 7.86 3.50 12.69
CA GLY A 233 6.74 2.93 11.93
C GLY A 233 5.56 3.88 11.76
N GLY A 234 4.36 3.31 11.69
CA GLY A 234 3.12 4.07 11.50
C GLY A 234 1.93 3.44 12.23
N LEU A 235 0.92 4.27 12.50
CA LEU A 235 -0.36 3.84 13.04
C LEU A 235 -1.50 4.29 12.13
N GLU A 236 -2.52 3.46 12.02
CA GLU A 236 -3.71 3.75 11.21
C GLU A 236 -4.96 3.79 12.11
N GLN A 237 -5.76 4.82 11.91
CA GLN A 237 -7.02 5.04 12.65
C GLN A 237 -8.11 5.53 11.70
N THR A 238 -9.33 5.02 11.88
CA THR A 238 -10.51 5.59 11.23
C THR A 238 -11.30 6.38 12.26
N MET A 239 -11.69 7.59 11.91
CA MET A 239 -12.47 8.47 12.80
C MET A 239 -13.36 9.44 12.04
N THR A 240 -14.31 10.03 12.75
CA THR A 240 -15.21 11.05 12.21
C THR A 240 -14.71 12.45 12.57
N VAL A 241 -14.74 13.36 11.60
CA VAL A 241 -14.35 14.77 11.78
C VAL A 241 -15.42 15.53 12.58
N GLY A 242 -14.99 16.19 13.63
CA GLY A 242 -15.84 17.04 14.49
C GLY A 242 -16.14 18.43 13.94
#